data_a0451ae17aacf81321bec2b24ed69c19
#
_entry.id   a0451ae17aacf81321bec2b24ed69c19
#
_cell.length_a   1.000
_cell.length_b   1.000
_cell.length_c   1.000
_cell.angle_alpha   90.00
_cell.angle_beta   90.00
_cell.angle_gamma   90.00
#
_symmetry.space_group_name_H-M   'P 1'
#
loop_
_entity.id
_entity.type
_entity.pdbx_description
1 polymer ?
#
loop_
_entity_poly.entity_id
_entity_poly.type
_entity_poly.pdbx_seq_one_letter_code
_entity_poly.pdbx_strand_id
1 'polypeptide(L)'
;MKIGWFRMGAAAVLGTAGISALLAQSVEGIDVQAIKARAGNLQKEAEAFASHVKDRGDAFRNEALAVQEGGIHALRAIASAQLPAGPKGAVDFDEIVAGAAANLERKGEAPQFIAFASLSIPPASLKQLVRDTAKAGGVVVFRGFPDNSMKAFSARLGKIVDEQDLPNIGIDPRLFRAFDVQAVPTYVAVSSDFDPCSGFDCRTEVPPHDRMTGNVTVHYALSSFAQGDGPGARIAAVALSSLTAKRP
;
A
#
# COMPACT_ATOMS: atom_id res chain seq x y z
N MET A 1 69.11 -19.03 -38.29
CA MET A 1 69.69 -17.69 -38.39
C MET A 1 68.63 -16.73 -37.86
N LYS A 2 68.72 -16.36 -36.64
CA LYS A 2 69.37 -15.25 -35.91
C LYS A 2 68.97 -13.90 -36.45
N ILE A 3 68.35 -13.11 -35.56
CA ILE A 3 68.47 -11.64 -35.38
C ILE A 3 67.30 -10.91 -36.07
N GLY A 4 66.57 -10.05 -35.44
CA GLY A 4 66.78 -9.28 -34.23
C GLY A 4 65.53 -8.57 -33.74
N TRP A 5 65.45 -8.66 -32.49
CA TRP A 5 64.51 -7.92 -31.64
C TRP A 5 65.22 -6.66 -31.21
N PHE A 6 64.71 -5.54 -31.44
CA PHE A 6 64.88 -4.31 -30.68
C PHE A 6 64.52 -3.10 -31.58
N ARG A 7 63.55 -2.36 -31.12
CA ARG A 7 63.23 -0.96 -31.30
C ARG A 7 61.79 -0.67 -31.64
N MET A 8 60.97 -0.77 -30.59
CA MET A 8 59.75 0.05 -30.51
C MET A 8 59.44 0.22 -29.05
N GLY A 9 60.05 1.16 -28.42
CA GLY A 9 59.80 1.51 -27.03
C GLY A 9 60.27 2.93 -26.79
N ALA A 10 59.60 3.92 -27.31
CA ALA A 10 59.74 5.33 -26.89
C ALA A 10 58.79 6.28 -27.62
N ALA A 11 57.44 6.04 -27.55
CA ALA A 11 56.52 7.03 -28.11
C ALA A 11 55.18 7.09 -27.38
N ALA A 12 55.09 6.62 -26.13
CA ALA A 12 53.82 6.57 -25.41
C ALA A 12 53.79 7.36 -24.09
N VAL A 13 54.67 8.30 -23.82
CA VAL A 13 54.73 9.05 -22.55
C VAL A 13 54.45 10.55 -22.68
N LEU A 14 54.19 11.08 -23.85
CA LEU A 14 53.98 12.53 -24.06
C LEU A 14 52.51 12.94 -24.30
N GLY A 15 51.53 12.01 -24.16
CA GLY A 15 50.14 12.31 -24.44
C GLY A 15 49.29 12.65 -23.21
N THR A 16 49.73 12.41 -21.96
CA THR A 16 48.91 12.57 -20.76
C THR A 16 49.07 13.88 -19.99
N ALA A 17 50.08 14.70 -20.34
CA ALA A 17 50.29 15.99 -19.67
C ALA A 17 49.45 17.15 -20.28
N GLY A 18 48.88 16.97 -21.45
CA GLY A 18 48.11 18.04 -22.15
C GLY A 18 46.63 18.17 -21.73
N ILE A 19 46.05 17.13 -21.17
CA ILE A 19 44.60 17.15 -20.82
C ILE A 19 44.36 17.80 -19.46
N SER A 20 45.35 17.77 -18.57
CA SER A 20 45.23 18.37 -17.23
C SER A 20 45.26 19.90 -17.23
N ALA A 21 45.79 20.54 -18.26
CA ALA A 21 45.89 21.99 -18.35
C ALA A 21 44.62 22.65 -18.93
N LEU A 22 43.76 21.90 -19.62
CA LEU A 22 42.50 22.41 -20.17
C LEU A 22 41.39 22.54 -19.15
N LEU A 23 41.50 21.89 -17.99
CA LEU A 23 40.55 21.99 -16.90
C LEU A 23 40.79 23.15 -15.93
N ALA A 24 41.81 23.96 -16.17
CA ALA A 24 42.15 25.11 -15.34
C ALA A 24 41.68 26.45 -15.94
N GLN A 25 40.85 26.45 -16.98
CA GLN A 25 40.23 27.67 -17.46
C GLN A 25 39.10 28.05 -16.51
N SER A 26 39.38 29.03 -15.64
CA SER A 26 38.37 29.72 -14.87
C SER A 26 37.46 30.46 -15.85
N VAL A 27 36.25 29.95 -16.03
CA VAL A 27 35.18 30.69 -16.70
C VAL A 27 34.83 31.84 -15.78
N GLU A 28 34.98 33.09 -16.27
CA GLU A 28 34.68 34.31 -15.49
C GLU A 28 33.26 34.19 -14.91
N GLY A 29 33.16 34.22 -13.57
CA GLY A 29 31.90 34.13 -12.84
C GLY A 29 31.53 32.76 -12.25
N ILE A 30 32.34 31.69 -12.51
CA ILE A 30 32.07 30.36 -11.92
C ILE A 30 33.19 30.00 -10.93
N ASP A 31 32.82 29.89 -9.66
CA ASP A 31 33.74 29.38 -8.62
C ASP A 31 33.81 27.85 -8.66
N VAL A 32 34.81 27.36 -9.42
CA VAL A 32 35.08 25.91 -9.59
C VAL A 32 35.42 25.23 -8.27
N GLN A 33 36.01 25.96 -7.32
CA GLN A 33 36.32 25.42 -5.98
C GLN A 33 35.05 25.19 -5.16
N ALA A 34 34.13 26.13 -5.21
CA ALA A 34 32.81 26.00 -4.53
C ALA A 34 31.98 24.87 -5.15
N ILE A 35 32.04 24.69 -6.49
CA ILE A 35 31.36 23.60 -7.19
C ILE A 35 31.95 22.23 -6.78
N LYS A 36 33.27 22.11 -6.73
CA LYS A 36 33.94 20.88 -6.30
C LYS A 36 33.62 20.52 -4.84
N ALA A 37 33.63 21.53 -3.95
CA ALA A 37 33.29 21.35 -2.56
C ALA A 37 31.82 20.87 -2.41
N ARG A 38 30.90 21.48 -3.17
CA ARG A 38 29.49 21.12 -3.18
C ARG A 38 29.23 19.71 -3.74
N ALA A 39 29.94 19.35 -4.82
CA ALA A 39 29.89 17.99 -5.37
C ALA A 39 30.40 16.94 -4.38
N GLY A 40 31.50 17.21 -3.67
CA GLY A 40 32.02 16.32 -2.62
C GLY A 40 31.07 16.17 -1.43
N ASN A 41 30.34 17.21 -1.05
CA ASN A 41 29.33 17.12 0.00
C ASN A 41 28.11 16.31 -0.46
N LEU A 42 27.61 16.54 -1.68
CA LEU A 42 26.50 15.78 -2.25
C LEU A 42 26.83 14.29 -2.40
N GLN A 43 28.07 13.97 -2.75
CA GLN A 43 28.52 12.57 -2.80
C GLN A 43 28.48 11.92 -1.42
N LYS A 44 28.99 12.60 -0.38
CA LYS A 44 28.94 12.09 1.01
C LYS A 44 27.50 11.92 1.51
N GLU A 45 26.64 12.87 1.20
CA GLU A 45 25.20 12.77 1.54
C GLU A 45 24.53 11.59 0.82
N ALA A 46 24.86 11.37 -0.46
CA ALA A 46 24.34 10.23 -1.22
C ALA A 46 24.84 8.89 -0.67
N GLU A 47 26.11 8.79 -0.30
CA GLU A 47 26.69 7.60 0.32
C GLU A 47 26.07 7.32 1.70
N ALA A 48 25.88 8.35 2.53
CA ALA A 48 25.21 8.23 3.82
C ALA A 48 23.74 7.79 3.67
N PHE A 49 23.03 8.35 2.68
CA PHE A 49 21.67 7.94 2.36
C PHE A 49 21.60 6.49 1.88
N ALA A 50 22.50 6.08 0.97
CA ALA A 50 22.55 4.70 0.48
C ALA A 50 22.83 3.70 1.61
N SER A 51 23.77 4.03 2.53
CA SER A 51 24.04 3.23 3.72
C SER A 51 22.80 3.11 4.60
N HIS A 52 22.13 4.22 4.89
CA HIS A 52 20.91 4.22 5.70
C HIS A 52 19.78 3.38 5.09
N VAL A 53 19.59 3.46 3.77
CA VAL A 53 18.60 2.63 3.06
C VAL A 53 18.94 1.14 3.13
N LYS A 54 20.22 0.81 2.97
CA LYS A 54 20.71 -0.56 3.09
C LYS A 54 20.48 -1.11 4.49
N ASP A 55 20.90 -0.37 5.53
CA ASP A 55 20.76 -0.79 6.93
C ASP A 55 19.29 -1.00 7.32
N ARG A 56 18.40 -0.13 6.81
CA ARG A 56 16.97 -0.30 6.97
C ARG A 56 16.44 -1.54 6.25
N GLY A 57 16.89 -1.79 5.02
CA GLY A 57 16.53 -2.98 4.27
C GLY A 57 16.97 -4.27 4.95
N ASP A 58 18.17 -4.29 5.53
CA ASP A 58 18.69 -5.43 6.27
C ASP A 58 17.95 -5.64 7.61
N ALA A 59 17.56 -4.56 8.31
CA ALA A 59 16.74 -4.64 9.51
C ALA A 59 15.36 -5.25 9.21
N PHE A 60 14.68 -4.81 8.15
CA PHE A 60 13.40 -5.39 7.73
C PHE A 60 13.50 -6.85 7.30
N ARG A 61 14.60 -7.25 6.66
CA ARG A 61 14.84 -8.65 6.29
C ARG A 61 14.98 -9.53 7.52
N ASN A 62 15.72 -9.09 8.53
CA ASN A 62 15.91 -9.81 9.79
C ASN A 62 14.59 -9.92 10.58
N GLU A 63 13.79 -8.85 10.60
CA GLU A 63 12.47 -8.86 11.20
C GLU A 63 11.51 -9.82 10.48
N ALA A 64 11.51 -9.84 9.15
CA ALA A 64 10.72 -10.78 8.36
C ALA A 64 11.13 -12.24 8.61
N LEU A 65 12.40 -12.53 8.73
CA LEU A 65 12.90 -13.87 9.08
C LEU A 65 12.46 -14.28 10.49
N ALA A 66 12.53 -13.38 11.47
CA ALA A 66 12.08 -13.66 12.84
C ALA A 66 10.56 -13.93 12.89
N VAL A 67 9.76 -13.19 12.12
CA VAL A 67 8.31 -13.44 12.00
C VAL A 67 8.03 -14.78 11.33
N GLN A 68 8.78 -15.13 10.29
CA GLN A 68 8.66 -16.43 9.62
C GLN A 68 8.99 -17.59 10.56
N GLU A 69 10.10 -17.51 11.30
CA GLU A 69 10.50 -18.51 12.28
C GLU A 69 9.47 -18.63 13.41
N GLY A 70 9.00 -17.51 13.95
CA GLY A 70 7.93 -17.47 14.95
C GLY A 70 6.64 -18.09 14.44
N GLY A 71 6.25 -17.83 13.17
CA GLY A 71 5.10 -18.44 12.53
C GLY A 71 5.21 -19.96 12.39
N ILE A 72 6.37 -20.47 11.98
CA ILE A 72 6.64 -21.92 11.89
C ILE A 72 6.59 -22.57 13.28
N HIS A 73 7.13 -21.92 14.30
CA HIS A 73 7.05 -22.41 15.68
C HIS A 73 5.61 -22.46 16.20
N ALA A 74 4.83 -21.42 15.95
CA ALA A 74 3.42 -21.37 16.33
C ALA A 74 2.60 -22.46 15.61
N LEU A 75 2.81 -22.68 14.32
CA LEU A 75 2.16 -23.75 13.56
C LEU A 75 2.53 -25.15 14.09
N ARG A 76 3.79 -25.40 14.45
CA ARG A 76 4.20 -26.66 15.07
C ARG A 76 3.59 -26.86 16.45
N ALA A 77 3.48 -25.80 17.25
CA ALA A 77 2.84 -25.85 18.56
C ALA A 77 1.34 -26.15 18.45
N ILE A 78 0.65 -25.57 17.46
CA ILE A 78 -0.76 -25.84 17.17
C ILE A 78 -0.95 -27.28 16.66
N ALA A 79 -0.08 -27.75 15.76
CA ALA A 79 -0.12 -29.13 15.25
C ALA A 79 0.15 -30.19 16.29
N SER A 80 0.90 -29.86 17.36
CA SER A 80 1.19 -30.77 18.49
C SER A 80 0.22 -30.63 19.67
N ALA A 81 -0.61 -29.57 19.71
CA ALA A 81 -1.61 -29.38 20.72
C ALA A 81 -2.84 -30.27 20.44
N GLN A 82 -3.27 -31.06 21.41
CA GLN A 82 -4.60 -31.66 21.36
C GLN A 82 -5.61 -30.53 21.49
N LEU A 83 -6.09 -30.03 20.35
CA LEU A 83 -7.14 -29.01 20.32
C LEU A 83 -8.42 -29.61 20.90
N PRO A 84 -9.10 -28.94 21.87
CA PRO A 84 -10.37 -29.40 22.35
C PRO A 84 -11.37 -29.46 21.19
N ALA A 85 -12.00 -30.59 20.99
CA ALA A 85 -13.07 -30.75 20.01
C ALA A 85 -14.19 -29.77 20.38
N GLY A 86 -14.53 -28.86 19.48
CA GLY A 86 -15.69 -27.98 19.64
C GLY A 86 -17.00 -28.79 19.65
N PRO A 87 -18.14 -28.19 19.98
CA PRO A 87 -19.42 -28.87 20.11
C PRO A 87 -19.93 -29.56 18.83
N LYS A 88 -19.22 -29.41 17.70
CA LYS A 88 -19.51 -30.03 16.39
C LYS A 88 -18.38 -30.92 15.83
N GLY A 89 -17.39 -31.32 16.67
CA GLY A 89 -16.27 -32.13 16.25
C GLY A 89 -14.99 -31.33 15.98
N ALA A 90 -13.94 -32.01 15.53
CA ALA A 90 -12.67 -31.37 15.19
C ALA A 90 -12.87 -30.30 14.12
N VAL A 91 -12.28 -29.13 14.33
CA VAL A 91 -12.24 -28.08 13.31
C VAL A 91 -11.46 -28.63 12.11
N ASP A 92 -12.15 -28.81 10.98
CA ASP A 92 -11.51 -29.25 9.77
C ASP A 92 -10.69 -28.08 9.18
N PHE A 93 -9.38 -28.24 9.30
CA PHE A 93 -8.43 -27.22 8.81
C PHE A 93 -8.51 -27.08 7.28
N ASP A 94 -8.82 -28.18 6.59
CA ASP A 94 -8.99 -28.18 5.14
C ASP A 94 -10.25 -27.43 4.72
N GLU A 95 -11.31 -27.46 5.54
CA GLU A 95 -12.53 -26.67 5.32
C GLU A 95 -12.28 -25.16 5.53
N ILE A 96 -11.44 -24.78 6.52
CA ILE A 96 -11.02 -23.39 6.72
C ILE A 96 -10.14 -22.91 5.57
N VAL A 97 -9.20 -23.74 5.13
CA VAL A 97 -8.31 -23.42 4.00
C VAL A 97 -9.09 -23.37 2.69
N ALA A 98 -10.00 -24.31 2.47
CA ALA A 98 -10.89 -24.32 1.29
C ALA A 98 -11.83 -23.11 1.31
N GLY A 99 -12.36 -22.72 2.46
CA GLY A 99 -13.18 -21.52 2.63
C GLY A 99 -12.38 -20.23 2.38
N ALA A 100 -11.14 -20.17 2.86
CA ALA A 100 -10.23 -19.06 2.59
C ALA A 100 -9.83 -19.02 1.10
N ALA A 101 -9.53 -20.15 0.49
CA ALA A 101 -9.23 -20.27 -0.94
C ALA A 101 -10.43 -19.87 -1.80
N ALA A 102 -11.63 -20.34 -1.47
CA ALA A 102 -12.86 -19.96 -2.17
C ALA A 102 -13.17 -18.46 -2.06
N ASN A 103 -12.81 -17.83 -0.93
CA ASN A 103 -12.90 -16.38 -0.79
C ASN A 103 -11.83 -15.62 -1.58
N LEU A 104 -10.66 -16.23 -1.81
CA LEU A 104 -9.59 -15.69 -2.67
C LEU A 104 -9.87 -15.93 -4.16
N GLU A 105 -10.64 -16.96 -4.49
CA GLU A 105 -11.02 -17.32 -5.89
C GLU A 105 -12.27 -16.58 -6.39
N ARG A 106 -12.93 -15.78 -5.56
CA ARG A 106 -13.97 -14.85 -6.04
C ARG A 106 -13.33 -13.79 -6.91
N LYS A 107 -13.05 -14.17 -8.16
CA LYS A 107 -12.62 -13.25 -9.21
C LYS A 107 -13.72 -12.22 -9.44
N GLY A 108 -13.37 -10.95 -9.31
CA GLY A 108 -14.18 -9.86 -9.82
C GLY A 108 -15.19 -9.26 -8.86
N GLU A 109 -15.07 -9.47 -7.53
CA GLU A 109 -15.95 -8.79 -6.57
C GLU A 109 -15.16 -7.76 -5.71
N ALA A 110 -14.45 -6.86 -6.35
CA ALA A 110 -14.09 -5.63 -5.65
C ALA A 110 -15.39 -4.90 -5.26
N PRO A 111 -15.48 -4.36 -4.05
CA PRO A 111 -16.70 -3.70 -3.61
C PRO A 111 -17.00 -2.51 -4.51
N GLN A 112 -18.23 -2.42 -5.00
CA GLN A 112 -18.66 -1.36 -5.91
C GLN A 112 -18.91 -0.02 -5.19
N PHE A 113 -19.10 -0.05 -3.87
CA PHE A 113 -19.14 1.14 -3.03
C PHE A 113 -18.03 1.06 -1.98
N ILE A 114 -17.13 2.04 -2.00
CA ILE A 114 -15.93 2.08 -1.16
C ILE A 114 -15.90 3.40 -0.39
N ALA A 115 -15.71 3.31 0.93
CA ALA A 115 -15.43 4.46 1.79
C ALA A 115 -13.99 4.38 2.29
N PHE A 116 -13.15 5.32 1.89
CA PHE A 116 -11.78 5.45 2.37
C PHE A 116 -11.75 6.19 3.69
N ALA A 117 -11.08 5.62 4.69
CA ALA A 117 -11.05 6.13 6.04
C ALA A 117 -9.66 6.10 6.69
N SER A 118 -9.53 6.77 7.83
CA SER A 118 -8.35 6.75 8.69
C SER A 118 -8.79 6.79 10.16
N LEU A 119 -7.97 6.26 11.05
CA LEU A 119 -8.18 6.38 12.51
C LEU A 119 -8.00 7.83 13.04
N SER A 120 -7.64 8.78 12.19
CA SER A 120 -7.65 10.21 12.52
C SER A 120 -9.05 10.84 12.49
N ILE A 121 -10.03 10.15 11.87
CA ILE A 121 -11.43 10.56 11.90
C ILE A 121 -11.95 10.43 13.35
N PRO A 122 -12.72 11.43 13.86
CA PRO A 122 -13.29 11.33 15.21
C PRO A 122 -14.04 10.02 15.43
N PRO A 123 -13.89 9.35 16.60
CA PRO A 123 -14.44 8.01 16.84
C PRO A 123 -15.93 7.87 16.54
N ALA A 124 -16.75 8.84 16.93
CA ALA A 124 -18.19 8.82 16.66
C ALA A 124 -18.52 8.86 15.16
N SER A 125 -17.79 9.71 14.41
CA SER A 125 -17.95 9.83 12.95
C SER A 125 -17.44 8.58 12.24
N LEU A 126 -16.32 8.00 12.69
CA LEU A 126 -15.79 6.75 12.13
C LEU A 126 -16.74 5.58 12.37
N LYS A 127 -17.32 5.46 13.59
CA LYS A 127 -18.31 4.44 13.90
C LYS A 127 -19.53 4.55 12.98
N GLN A 128 -20.04 5.75 12.80
CA GLN A 128 -21.18 6.02 11.91
C GLN A 128 -20.85 5.68 10.46
N LEU A 129 -19.67 6.12 9.96
CA LEU A 129 -19.19 5.84 8.61
C LEU A 129 -19.11 4.33 8.34
N VAL A 130 -18.49 3.57 9.25
CA VAL A 130 -18.35 2.11 9.13
C VAL A 130 -19.72 1.44 9.09
N ARG A 131 -20.59 1.75 10.06
CA ARG A 131 -21.95 1.19 10.16
C ARG A 131 -22.78 1.48 8.91
N ASP A 132 -22.79 2.72 8.44
CA ASP A 132 -23.61 3.12 7.30
C ASP A 132 -23.07 2.54 5.99
N THR A 133 -21.74 2.46 5.84
CA THR A 133 -21.10 1.80 4.68
C THR A 133 -21.43 0.31 4.66
N ALA A 134 -21.35 -0.38 5.80
CA ALA A 134 -21.71 -1.79 5.91
C ALA A 134 -23.20 -2.03 5.58
N LYS A 135 -24.10 -1.18 6.07
CA LYS A 135 -25.54 -1.24 5.74
C LYS A 135 -25.79 -1.01 4.25
N ALA A 136 -25.04 -0.13 3.63
CA ALA A 136 -25.11 0.16 2.19
C ALA A 136 -24.56 -0.99 1.32
N GLY A 137 -23.97 -2.04 1.92
CA GLY A 137 -23.32 -3.13 1.21
C GLY A 137 -21.94 -2.77 0.65
N GLY A 138 -21.34 -1.70 1.18
CA GLY A 138 -20.00 -1.25 0.81
C GLY A 138 -18.92 -1.73 1.78
N VAL A 139 -17.67 -1.33 1.50
CA VAL A 139 -16.49 -1.64 2.31
C VAL A 139 -15.78 -0.36 2.73
N VAL A 140 -15.35 -0.31 3.99
CA VAL A 140 -14.47 0.75 4.50
C VAL A 140 -13.03 0.31 4.36
N VAL A 141 -12.22 1.12 3.69
CA VAL A 141 -10.81 0.81 3.40
C VAL A 141 -9.89 1.77 4.11
N PHE A 142 -8.90 1.22 4.81
CA PHE A 142 -7.82 1.94 5.44
C PHE A 142 -6.54 1.80 4.60
N ARG A 143 -5.70 2.84 4.60
CA ARG A 143 -4.42 2.82 3.86
C ARG A 143 -3.39 1.87 4.47
N GLY A 144 -3.42 1.68 5.79
CA GLY A 144 -2.46 0.89 6.54
C GLY A 144 -2.68 1.02 8.04
N PHE A 145 -1.66 0.65 8.81
CA PHE A 145 -1.70 0.62 10.27
C PHE A 145 -0.97 1.82 10.87
N PRO A 146 -1.44 2.40 11.99
CA PRO A 146 -0.65 3.34 12.76
C PRO A 146 0.60 2.63 13.30
N ASP A 147 1.74 3.29 13.24
CA ASP A 147 3.04 2.82 13.75
C ASP A 147 3.44 1.42 13.22
N ASN A 148 3.01 1.07 12.01
CA ASN A 148 3.20 -0.26 11.41
C ASN A 148 2.69 -1.43 12.29
N SER A 149 1.75 -1.18 13.20
CA SER A 149 1.27 -2.16 14.17
C SER A 149 -0.19 -2.55 13.93
N MET A 150 -0.39 -3.78 13.43
CA MET A 150 -1.72 -4.40 13.31
C MET A 150 -2.40 -4.50 14.68
N LYS A 151 -1.65 -4.85 15.72
CA LYS A 151 -2.18 -4.96 17.08
C LYS A 151 -2.72 -3.61 17.59
N ALA A 152 -1.97 -2.52 17.36
CA ALA A 152 -2.41 -1.19 17.75
C ALA A 152 -3.64 -0.75 16.93
N PHE A 153 -3.67 -1.05 15.63
CA PHE A 153 -4.80 -0.80 14.76
C PHE A 153 -6.07 -1.51 15.27
N SER A 154 -5.99 -2.85 15.47
CA SER A 154 -7.12 -3.67 15.93
C SER A 154 -7.61 -3.24 17.31
N ALA A 155 -6.71 -2.93 18.24
CA ALA A 155 -7.08 -2.45 19.58
C ALA A 155 -7.80 -1.10 19.55
N ARG A 156 -7.40 -0.18 18.65
CA ARG A 156 -8.08 1.13 18.47
C ARG A 156 -9.41 0.98 17.77
N LEU A 157 -9.45 0.19 16.70
CA LEU A 157 -10.65 -0.03 15.90
C LEU A 157 -11.73 -0.75 16.71
N GLY A 158 -11.38 -1.80 17.47
CA GLY A 158 -12.32 -2.56 18.32
C GLY A 158 -12.93 -1.76 19.45
N LYS A 159 -12.37 -0.58 19.83
CA LYS A 159 -12.99 0.35 20.76
C LYS A 159 -14.03 1.26 20.10
N ILE A 160 -14.03 1.35 18.78
CA ILE A 160 -14.83 2.31 18.01
C ILE A 160 -15.96 1.60 17.27
N VAL A 161 -15.68 0.43 16.70
CA VAL A 161 -16.55 -0.28 15.76
C VAL A 161 -17.12 -1.53 16.41
N ASP A 162 -18.39 -1.82 16.12
CA ASP A 162 -19.06 -3.02 16.60
C ASP A 162 -18.56 -4.26 15.82
N GLU A 163 -18.48 -5.44 16.48
CA GLU A 163 -17.94 -6.68 15.87
C GLU A 163 -18.66 -7.08 14.58
N GLN A 164 -19.96 -6.87 14.51
CA GLN A 164 -20.78 -7.17 13.33
C GLN A 164 -20.40 -6.37 12.08
N ASP A 165 -19.73 -5.23 12.23
CA ASP A 165 -19.33 -4.34 11.14
C ASP A 165 -17.88 -4.60 10.68
N LEU A 166 -17.10 -5.38 11.44
CA LEU A 166 -15.70 -5.72 11.13
C LEU A 166 -15.51 -6.42 9.78
N PRO A 167 -16.38 -7.33 9.32
CA PRO A 167 -16.24 -7.99 8.03
C PRO A 167 -16.24 -7.02 6.82
N ASN A 168 -16.78 -5.80 7.03
CA ASN A 168 -16.85 -4.77 5.99
C ASN A 168 -15.67 -3.78 6.05
N ILE A 169 -14.58 -4.15 6.73
CA ILE A 169 -13.39 -3.32 6.86
C ILE A 169 -12.21 -4.00 6.18
N GLY A 170 -11.58 -3.28 5.28
CA GLY A 170 -10.37 -3.70 4.59
C GLY A 170 -9.19 -2.78 4.87
N ILE A 171 -7.97 -3.31 4.65
CA ILE A 171 -6.74 -2.53 4.66
C ILE A 171 -6.08 -2.77 3.32
N ASP A 172 -6.18 -1.80 2.43
CA ASP A 172 -5.62 -1.94 1.09
C ASP A 172 -5.02 -0.61 0.58
N PRO A 173 -3.69 -0.45 0.70
CA PRO A 173 -3.00 0.73 0.17
C PRO A 173 -3.06 0.83 -1.36
N ARG A 174 -3.33 -0.29 -2.07
CA ARG A 174 -3.40 -0.32 -3.54
C ARG A 174 -4.63 0.45 -4.01
N LEU A 175 -5.77 0.30 -3.33
CA LEU A 175 -6.99 1.04 -3.63
C LEU A 175 -6.81 2.55 -3.42
N PHE A 176 -6.11 2.98 -2.36
CA PHE A 176 -5.78 4.39 -2.17
C PHE A 176 -4.97 4.97 -3.34
N ARG A 177 -4.02 4.17 -3.89
CA ARG A 177 -3.25 4.59 -5.07
C ARG A 177 -4.06 4.56 -6.34
N ALA A 178 -4.88 3.51 -6.53
CA ALA A 178 -5.69 3.32 -7.72
C ALA A 178 -6.69 4.46 -7.92
N PHE A 179 -7.35 4.87 -6.85
CA PHE A 179 -8.32 5.97 -6.84
C PHE A 179 -7.70 7.34 -6.51
N ASP A 180 -6.37 7.45 -6.41
CA ASP A 180 -5.65 8.69 -6.05
C ASP A 180 -6.25 9.40 -4.83
N VAL A 181 -6.46 8.66 -3.73
CA VAL A 181 -7.09 9.20 -2.51
C VAL A 181 -6.05 9.94 -1.67
N GLN A 182 -6.15 11.26 -1.63
CA GLN A 182 -5.26 12.15 -0.89
C GLN A 182 -5.82 12.57 0.47
N ALA A 183 -7.15 12.57 0.63
CA ALA A 183 -7.82 12.98 1.86
C ALA A 183 -8.94 12.00 2.23
N VAL A 184 -9.29 11.94 3.52
CA VAL A 184 -10.35 11.07 4.04
C VAL A 184 -11.29 11.88 4.97
N PRO A 185 -12.58 11.52 5.02
CA PRO A 185 -13.22 10.45 4.26
C PRO A 185 -13.37 10.78 2.77
N THR A 186 -13.23 9.74 1.93
CA THR A 186 -13.53 9.80 0.51
C THR A 186 -14.44 8.62 0.15
N TYR A 187 -15.48 8.88 -0.60
CA TYR A 187 -16.46 7.89 -1.05
C TYR A 187 -16.32 7.69 -2.55
N VAL A 188 -16.41 6.44 -2.99
CA VAL A 188 -16.33 6.07 -4.40
C VAL A 188 -17.44 5.07 -4.71
N ALA A 189 -18.17 5.32 -5.80
CA ALA A 189 -19.10 4.37 -6.39
C ALA A 189 -18.62 4.04 -7.80
N VAL A 190 -18.26 2.79 -8.07
CA VAL A 190 -17.73 2.34 -9.36
C VAL A 190 -18.85 1.81 -10.25
N SER A 191 -18.67 1.92 -11.57
CA SER A 191 -19.68 1.50 -12.55
C SER A 191 -19.73 -0.02 -12.76
N SER A 192 -18.64 -0.74 -12.46
CA SER A 192 -18.50 -2.18 -12.67
C SER A 192 -17.50 -2.78 -11.71
N ASP A 193 -17.44 -4.10 -11.69
CA ASP A 193 -16.42 -4.84 -10.94
C ASP A 193 -15.03 -4.58 -11.54
N PHE A 194 -14.01 -4.69 -10.69
CA PHE A 194 -12.61 -4.56 -11.07
C PHE A 194 -11.73 -5.36 -10.12
N ASP A 195 -10.52 -5.71 -10.57
CA ASP A 195 -9.54 -6.41 -9.77
C ASP A 195 -8.39 -5.49 -9.39
N PRO A 196 -8.12 -5.29 -8.09
CA PRO A 196 -6.92 -4.58 -7.67
C PRO A 196 -5.67 -5.35 -8.06
N CYS A 197 -4.82 -4.68 -8.79
CA CYS A 197 -3.54 -5.21 -9.26
C CYS A 197 -2.64 -5.62 -8.08
N SER A 198 -2.08 -6.84 -8.11
CA SER A 198 -1.31 -7.42 -6.99
C SER A 198 0.20 -7.24 -7.07
N GLY A 199 0.76 -6.73 -8.18
CA GLY A 199 2.20 -6.50 -8.35
C GLY A 199 2.67 -5.14 -7.86
N PHE A 200 3.98 -5.00 -7.57
CA PHE A 200 4.57 -3.72 -7.20
C PHE A 200 4.61 -2.72 -8.36
N ASP A 201 4.80 -3.23 -9.58
CA ASP A 201 4.93 -2.43 -10.81
C ASP A 201 3.63 -2.34 -11.59
N CYS A 202 2.56 -2.97 -11.10
CA CYS A 202 1.31 -2.97 -11.81
C CYS A 202 0.39 -1.83 -11.34
N ARG A 203 -0.39 -1.30 -12.28
CA ARG A 203 -1.36 -0.23 -12.04
C ARG A 203 -2.76 -0.80 -12.18
N THR A 204 -3.55 -0.69 -11.11
CA THR A 204 -4.97 -1.05 -11.16
C THR A 204 -5.69 -0.15 -12.16
N GLU A 205 -6.34 -0.75 -13.15
CA GLU A 205 -7.29 -0.03 -14.00
C GLU A 205 -8.61 0.08 -13.23
N VAL A 206 -8.96 1.30 -12.85
CA VAL A 206 -10.21 1.57 -12.15
C VAL A 206 -11.31 1.86 -13.16
N PRO A 207 -12.51 1.28 -12.99
CA PRO A 207 -13.65 1.61 -13.84
C PRO A 207 -14.04 3.09 -13.73
N PRO A 208 -14.83 3.61 -14.68
CA PRO A 208 -15.50 4.88 -14.49
C PRO A 208 -16.25 4.91 -13.16
N HIS A 209 -16.13 5.98 -12.40
CA HIS A 209 -16.64 6.06 -11.03
C HIS A 209 -17.01 7.49 -10.64
N ASP A 210 -17.92 7.61 -9.68
CA ASP A 210 -18.19 8.85 -8.98
C ASP A 210 -17.37 8.90 -7.70
N ARG A 211 -16.84 10.07 -7.37
CA ARG A 211 -16.02 10.30 -6.16
C ARG A 211 -16.43 11.57 -5.43
N MET A 212 -16.53 11.49 -4.12
CA MET A 212 -16.74 12.63 -3.23
C MET A 212 -15.78 12.57 -2.06
N THR A 213 -15.08 13.67 -1.79
CA THR A 213 -14.17 13.81 -0.65
C THR A 213 -14.70 14.90 0.28
N GLY A 214 -14.77 14.59 1.57
CA GLY A 214 -15.20 15.54 2.58
C GLY A 214 -15.94 14.88 3.74
N ASN A 215 -16.10 15.62 4.82
CA ASN A 215 -16.78 15.14 6.03
C ASN A 215 -18.31 15.22 5.86
N VAL A 216 -18.82 14.35 5.01
CA VAL A 216 -20.27 14.18 4.75
C VAL A 216 -20.72 12.80 5.23
N THR A 217 -22.02 12.59 5.37
CA THR A 217 -22.58 11.27 5.69
C THR A 217 -22.56 10.35 4.47
N VAL A 218 -22.52 9.03 4.69
CA VAL A 218 -22.66 8.02 3.62
C VAL A 218 -23.95 8.23 2.84
N HIS A 219 -25.03 8.53 3.55
CA HIS A 219 -26.33 8.83 2.92
C HIS A 219 -26.23 10.02 1.94
N TYR A 220 -25.60 11.11 2.35
CA TYR A 220 -25.44 12.28 1.48
C TYR A 220 -24.60 11.95 0.24
N ALA A 221 -23.47 11.26 0.41
CA ALA A 221 -22.62 10.87 -0.71
C ALA A 221 -23.37 9.99 -1.72
N LEU A 222 -24.06 8.94 -1.22
CA LEU A 222 -24.85 8.05 -2.07
C LEU A 222 -26.02 8.76 -2.76
N SER A 223 -26.72 9.65 -2.05
CA SER A 223 -27.81 10.45 -2.63
C SER A 223 -27.28 11.36 -3.75
N SER A 224 -26.15 12.01 -3.53
CA SER A 224 -25.51 12.88 -4.53
C SER A 224 -25.08 12.11 -5.78
N PHE A 225 -24.48 10.93 -5.62
CA PHE A 225 -24.10 10.08 -6.75
C PHE A 225 -25.31 9.55 -7.51
N ALA A 226 -26.33 9.08 -6.79
CA ALA A 226 -27.55 8.55 -7.42
C ALA A 226 -28.32 9.59 -8.23
N GLN A 227 -28.26 10.87 -7.83
CA GLN A 227 -28.93 11.98 -8.50
C GLN A 227 -28.07 12.63 -9.60
N GLY A 228 -26.76 12.39 -9.57
CA GLY A 228 -25.79 13.06 -10.44
C GLY A 228 -25.67 12.46 -11.85
N ASP A 229 -26.39 11.38 -12.16
CA ASP A 229 -26.31 10.64 -13.45
C ASP A 229 -24.88 10.26 -13.88
N GLY A 230 -23.95 10.16 -12.90
CA GLY A 230 -22.58 9.75 -13.11
C GLY A 230 -22.43 8.24 -13.35
N PRO A 231 -21.21 7.77 -13.65
CA PRO A 231 -20.95 6.35 -13.92
C PRO A 231 -21.27 5.42 -12.74
N GLY A 232 -21.19 5.88 -11.50
CA GLY A 232 -21.53 5.14 -10.29
C GLY A 232 -23.00 5.28 -9.84
N ALA A 233 -23.82 6.08 -10.52
CA ALA A 233 -25.16 6.43 -10.07
C ALA A 233 -26.05 5.21 -9.78
N ARG A 234 -26.01 4.19 -10.66
CA ARG A 234 -26.77 2.94 -10.47
C ARG A 234 -26.38 2.21 -9.19
N ILE A 235 -25.09 2.09 -8.95
CA ILE A 235 -24.55 1.42 -7.75
C ILE A 235 -24.89 2.23 -6.50
N ALA A 236 -24.77 3.55 -6.56
CA ALA A 236 -25.14 4.44 -5.47
C ALA A 236 -26.65 4.36 -5.14
N ALA A 237 -27.52 4.24 -6.12
CA ALA A 237 -28.96 4.07 -5.90
C ALA A 237 -29.27 2.74 -5.18
N VAL A 238 -28.63 1.65 -5.58
CA VAL A 238 -28.76 0.34 -4.91
C VAL A 238 -28.24 0.40 -3.48
N ALA A 239 -27.05 0.96 -3.27
CA ALA A 239 -26.44 1.12 -1.95
C ALA A 239 -27.30 2.02 -1.03
N LEU A 240 -27.88 3.10 -1.56
CA LEU A 240 -28.76 3.99 -0.84
C LEU A 240 -30.05 3.28 -0.42
N SER A 241 -30.63 2.47 -1.29
CA SER A 241 -31.81 1.69 -0.95
C SER A 241 -31.53 0.68 0.18
N SER A 242 -30.37 0.01 0.13
CA SER A 242 -29.91 -0.90 1.19
C SER A 242 -29.67 -0.19 2.54
N LEU A 243 -29.08 1.01 2.50
CA LEU A 243 -28.83 1.84 3.68
C LEU A 243 -30.13 2.25 4.37
N THR A 244 -31.18 2.57 3.58
CA THR A 244 -32.47 3.07 4.09
C THR A 244 -33.47 1.97 4.40
N ALA A 245 -33.24 0.74 3.92
CA ALA A 245 -34.10 -0.40 4.22
C ALA A 245 -34.14 -0.67 5.72
N LYS A 246 -35.35 -0.79 6.28
CA LYS A 246 -35.52 -1.30 7.63
C LYS A 246 -35.15 -2.79 7.60
N ARG A 247 -34.10 -3.18 8.30
CA ARG A 247 -33.91 -4.62 8.61
C ARG A 247 -35.04 -5.09 9.51
N PRO A 248 -35.64 -6.24 9.17
CA PRO A 248 -36.70 -6.85 10.00
C PRO A 248 -36.20 -7.18 11.39
#